data_a91f1da2946aba5078c7a4f1eb8fba01
#
_entry.id   a91f1da2946aba5078c7a4f1eb8fba01
#
_cell.length_a   1.000
_cell.length_b   1.000
_cell.length_c   1.000
_cell.angle_alpha   90.00
_cell.angle_beta   90.00
_cell.angle_gamma   90.00
#
_symmetry.space_group_name_H-M   'P 1'
#
loop_
_entity.id
_entity.type
_entity.pdbx_description
1 polymer ?
#
loop_
_entity_poly.entity_id
_entity_poly.type
_entity_poly.pdbx_seq_one_letter_code
_entity_poly.pdbx_strand_id
1 'polypeptide(L)'
;MHLQLITLRGIRLDREMYELMVPTADGEIAVFPGHEPLVTLAVPGALTVRYDKKDPDDKLEYFAISGGVVEINPDAIRVLVDEADLGADISEAEVKAALKRAEKLRDEAKDQVELEHAKELIDRHEVRLRVADLQRRRRSR
;
A
#
# COMPACT_ATOMS: atom_id res chain seq x y z
N MET A 1 0.89 3.42 19.44
CA MET A 1 0.72 4.48 18.41
C MET A 1 -0.53 4.20 17.60
N HIS A 2 -1.36 5.21 17.39
CA HIS A 2 -2.63 5.05 16.69
C HIS A 2 -2.46 5.30 15.17
N LEU A 3 -2.92 4.33 14.37
CA LEU A 3 -2.87 4.42 12.90
C LEU A 3 -4.26 4.63 12.32
N GLN A 4 -4.39 5.62 11.46
CA GLN A 4 -5.55 5.80 10.59
C GLN A 4 -5.10 5.69 9.13
N LEU A 5 -5.67 4.75 8.41
CA LEU A 5 -5.51 4.60 6.96
C LEU A 5 -6.80 5.05 6.29
N ILE A 6 -6.74 6.17 5.60
CA ILE A 6 -7.90 6.86 5.04
C ILE A 6 -7.81 6.90 3.52
N THR A 7 -8.90 6.53 2.87
CA THR A 7 -9.00 6.56 1.40
C THR A 7 -10.18 7.44 0.97
N LEU A 8 -10.34 7.60 -0.35
CA LEU A 8 -11.49 8.31 -0.90
C LEU A 8 -12.83 7.65 -0.55
N ARG A 9 -12.81 6.37 -0.17
CA ARG A 9 -14.00 5.62 0.24
C ARG A 9 -14.21 5.63 1.76
N GLY A 10 -13.36 6.30 2.51
CA GLY A 10 -13.43 6.40 3.96
C GLY A 10 -12.28 5.73 4.68
N ILE A 11 -12.46 5.52 5.97
CA ILE A 11 -11.43 4.93 6.83
C ILE A 11 -11.35 3.43 6.57
N ARG A 12 -10.16 2.96 6.20
CA ARG A 12 -9.89 1.53 5.95
C ARG A 12 -9.33 0.82 7.16
N LEU A 13 -8.61 1.56 8.02
CA LEU A 13 -8.00 1.04 9.23
C LEU A 13 -7.93 2.16 10.26
N ASP A 14 -8.30 1.86 11.50
CA ASP A 14 -8.30 2.81 12.60
C ASP A 14 -8.06 2.03 13.90
N ARG A 15 -6.80 1.85 14.26
CA ARG A 15 -6.45 1.06 15.46
C ARG A 15 -5.02 1.31 15.91
N GLU A 16 -4.72 0.86 17.12
CA GLU A 16 -3.38 0.89 17.66
C GLU A 16 -2.45 -0.06 16.90
N MET A 17 -1.20 0.36 16.71
CA MET A 17 -0.16 -0.44 16.08
C MET A 17 1.20 -0.14 16.71
N TYR A 18 2.18 -0.99 16.42
CA TYR A 18 3.55 -0.82 16.93
C TYR A 18 4.52 -0.33 15.85
N GLU A 19 4.48 -0.93 14.65
CA GLU A 19 5.40 -0.59 13.57
C GLU A 19 4.64 -0.42 12.26
N LEU A 20 4.98 0.63 11.54
CA LEU A 20 4.45 0.86 10.20
C LEU A 20 5.61 1.04 9.24
N MET A 21 5.63 0.26 8.16
CA MET A 21 6.58 0.43 7.07
C MET A 21 5.85 1.08 5.90
N VAL A 22 6.34 2.25 5.47
CA VAL A 22 5.67 3.09 4.46
C VAL A 22 6.59 3.28 3.26
N PRO A 23 6.10 3.00 2.03
CA PRO A 23 6.87 3.35 0.84
C PRO A 23 6.77 4.86 0.60
N THR A 24 7.93 5.53 0.53
CA THR A 24 7.99 6.97 0.25
C THR A 24 8.85 7.24 -0.98
N ALA A 25 8.78 8.47 -1.48
CA ALA A 25 9.60 8.90 -2.62
C ALA A 25 11.11 8.76 -2.35
N ASP A 26 11.53 8.84 -1.08
CA ASP A 26 12.93 8.70 -0.67
C ASP A 26 13.29 7.29 -0.21
N GLY A 27 12.40 6.32 -0.43
CA GLY A 27 12.56 4.94 0.00
C GLY A 27 11.58 4.55 1.09
N GLU A 28 11.65 3.29 1.51
CA GLU A 28 10.81 2.79 2.58
C GLU A 28 11.28 3.31 3.93
N ILE A 29 10.36 3.81 4.74
CA ILE A 29 10.63 4.23 6.11
C ILE A 29 9.88 3.36 7.10
N ALA A 30 10.50 3.10 8.25
CA ALA A 30 9.87 2.40 9.38
C ALA A 30 9.53 3.42 10.46
N VAL A 31 8.28 3.37 10.94
CA VAL A 31 7.77 4.30 11.95
C VAL A 31 7.38 3.51 13.20
N PHE A 32 7.92 3.95 14.34
CA PHE A 32 7.65 3.37 15.67
C PHE A 32 7.07 4.44 16.60
N PRO A 33 6.48 4.04 17.74
CA PRO A 33 6.02 5.01 18.74
C PRO A 33 7.14 5.98 19.13
N GLY A 34 6.79 7.26 19.25
CA GLY A 34 7.76 8.29 19.62
C GLY A 34 8.51 8.91 18.44
N HIS A 35 8.15 8.57 17.21
CA HIS A 35 8.77 9.14 16.02
C HIS A 35 8.59 10.67 15.99
N GLU A 36 9.64 11.37 15.52
CA GLU A 36 9.55 12.82 15.34
C GLU A 36 8.47 13.19 14.33
N PRO A 37 7.80 14.35 14.53
CA PRO A 37 6.79 14.81 13.55
C PRO A 37 7.38 14.93 12.15
N LEU A 38 6.68 14.34 11.19
CA LEU A 38 7.09 14.34 9.79
C LEU A 38 5.85 14.29 8.89
N VAL A 39 5.87 15.08 7.82
CA VAL A 39 4.91 14.96 6.73
C VAL A 39 5.70 14.56 5.49
N THR A 40 5.31 13.47 4.86
CA THR A 40 5.98 12.97 3.67
C THR A 40 4.98 12.43 2.65
N LEU A 41 5.46 12.19 1.43
CA LEU A 41 4.63 11.62 0.36
C LEU A 41 4.82 10.11 0.30
N ALA A 42 3.71 9.39 0.32
CA ALA A 42 3.70 7.97 0.03
C ALA A 42 3.69 7.77 -1.49
N VAL A 43 4.40 6.75 -1.94
CA VAL A 43 4.37 6.29 -3.33
C VAL A 43 3.60 4.97 -3.41
N PRO A 44 3.10 4.56 -4.59
CA PRO A 44 2.47 3.26 -4.73
C PRO A 44 3.40 2.14 -4.26
N GLY A 45 2.87 1.25 -3.42
CA GLY A 45 3.66 0.16 -2.87
C GLY A 45 2.95 -0.58 -1.75
N ALA A 46 3.71 -1.39 -1.03
CA ALA A 46 3.22 -2.15 0.11
C ALA A 46 3.36 -1.34 1.39
N LEU A 47 2.24 -1.12 2.07
CA LEU A 47 2.20 -0.62 3.43
C LEU A 47 2.16 -1.83 4.36
N THR A 48 3.08 -1.93 5.31
CA THR A 48 3.21 -3.08 6.19
C THR A 48 2.96 -2.67 7.63
N VAL A 49 2.09 -3.40 8.34
CA VAL A 49 1.70 -3.08 9.70
C VAL A 49 2.01 -4.24 10.63
N ARG A 50 2.71 -3.94 11.74
CA ARG A 50 2.86 -4.82 12.90
C ARG A 50 2.04 -4.23 14.03
N TYR A 51 1.04 -4.94 14.49
CA TYR A 51 0.13 -4.40 15.49
C TYR A 51 0.70 -4.46 16.92
N ASP A 52 1.36 -5.54 17.29
CA ASP A 52 1.97 -5.71 18.61
C ASP A 52 3.47 -5.91 18.46
N LYS A 53 4.25 -5.35 19.40
CA LYS A 53 5.71 -5.46 19.40
C LYS A 53 6.18 -6.93 19.39
N LYS A 54 5.40 -7.81 19.98
CA LYS A 54 5.73 -9.24 20.10
C LYS A 54 5.26 -10.07 18.91
N ASP A 55 4.51 -9.49 17.98
CA ASP A 55 4.03 -10.22 16.82
C ASP A 55 5.17 -10.63 15.91
N PRO A 56 5.24 -11.91 15.52
CA PRO A 56 6.24 -12.37 14.56
C PRO A 56 5.90 -11.89 13.14
N ASP A 57 6.84 -12.05 12.22
CA ASP A 57 6.68 -11.59 10.84
C ASP A 57 5.51 -12.27 10.10
N ASP A 58 5.10 -13.46 10.51
CA ASP A 58 3.95 -14.14 9.92
C ASP A 58 2.61 -13.53 10.33
N LYS A 59 2.60 -12.58 11.25
CA LYS A 59 1.42 -11.80 11.62
C LYS A 59 1.39 -10.40 11.03
N LEU A 60 2.39 -10.02 10.24
CA LEU A 60 2.39 -8.74 9.53
C LEU A 60 1.18 -8.67 8.59
N GLU A 61 0.60 -7.48 8.52
CA GLU A 61 -0.51 -7.22 7.61
C GLU A 61 -0.05 -6.28 6.50
N TYR A 62 -0.44 -6.58 5.28
CA TYR A 62 -0.01 -5.83 4.10
C TYR A 62 -1.19 -5.17 3.41
N PHE A 63 -0.99 -3.93 2.98
CA PHE A 63 -1.93 -3.19 2.16
C PHE A 63 -1.25 -2.73 0.88
N ALA A 64 -1.93 -2.88 -0.24
CA ALA A 64 -1.51 -2.25 -1.49
C ALA A 64 -2.06 -0.83 -1.49
N ILE A 65 -1.19 0.17 -1.45
CA ILE A 65 -1.60 1.57 -1.44
C ILE A 65 -1.20 2.27 -2.74
N SER A 66 -2.01 3.24 -3.13
CA SER A 66 -1.65 4.26 -4.12
C SER A 66 -0.81 5.34 -3.45
N GLY A 67 -0.35 6.32 -4.20
CA GLY A 67 0.35 7.46 -3.62
C GLY A 67 -0.56 8.33 -2.77
N GLY A 68 0.04 9.16 -1.92
CA GLY A 68 -0.69 10.07 -1.06
C GLY A 68 0.20 10.78 -0.06
N VAL A 69 -0.35 11.11 1.10
CA VAL A 69 0.31 11.88 2.14
C VAL A 69 0.35 11.07 3.43
N VAL A 70 1.49 11.11 4.12
CA VAL A 70 1.67 10.49 5.43
C VAL A 70 2.00 11.57 6.45
N GLU A 71 1.19 11.66 7.50
CA GLU A 71 1.41 12.58 8.62
C GLU A 71 1.80 11.75 9.84
N ILE A 72 3.00 11.98 10.34
CA ILE A 72 3.57 11.24 11.47
C ILE A 72 3.70 12.17 12.67
N ASN A 73 3.18 11.74 13.82
CA ASN A 73 3.36 12.37 15.11
C ASN A 73 3.81 11.30 16.11
N PRO A 74 4.33 11.69 17.32
CA PRO A 74 4.86 10.70 18.25
C PRO A 74 3.89 9.60 18.69
N ASP A 75 2.59 9.87 18.69
CA ASP A 75 1.56 8.95 19.16
C ASP A 75 0.50 8.59 18.10
N ALA A 76 0.59 9.17 16.89
CA ALA A 76 -0.41 8.94 15.86
C ALA A 76 0.16 9.08 14.45
N ILE A 77 -0.34 8.26 13.53
CA ILE A 77 -0.02 8.35 12.11
C ILE A 77 -1.32 8.38 11.32
N ARG A 78 -1.37 9.25 10.32
CA ARG A 78 -2.45 9.31 9.34
C ARG A 78 -1.87 9.09 7.95
N VAL A 79 -2.39 8.09 7.26
CA VAL A 79 -2.04 7.77 5.88
C VAL A 79 -3.26 8.07 5.02
N LEU A 80 -3.12 9.07 4.14
CA LEU A 80 -4.21 9.54 3.26
C LEU A 80 -3.82 9.20 1.82
N VAL A 81 -4.49 8.22 1.26
CA VAL A 81 -4.23 7.71 -0.10
C VAL A 81 -5.54 7.57 -0.85
N ASP A 82 -5.48 7.52 -2.18
CA ASP A 82 -6.69 7.34 -2.97
C ASP A 82 -7.29 5.95 -2.77
N GLU A 83 -6.45 4.92 -2.75
CA GLU A 83 -6.85 3.53 -2.62
C GLU A 83 -5.91 2.76 -1.69
N ALA A 84 -6.49 1.82 -0.94
CA ALA A 84 -5.75 0.88 -0.10
C ALA A 84 -6.51 -0.45 -0.09
N ASP A 85 -5.85 -1.52 -0.50
CA ASP A 85 -6.42 -2.86 -0.54
C ASP A 85 -5.69 -3.76 0.42
N LEU A 86 -6.43 -4.42 1.31
CA LEU A 86 -5.86 -5.41 2.22
C LEU A 86 -5.35 -6.61 1.43
N GLY A 87 -4.10 -7.02 1.68
CA GLY A 87 -3.47 -8.11 0.94
C GLY A 87 -4.27 -9.41 0.94
N ALA A 88 -4.91 -9.73 2.05
CA ALA A 88 -5.74 -10.94 2.17
C ALA A 88 -6.97 -10.92 1.26
N ASP A 89 -7.44 -9.73 0.87
CA ASP A 89 -8.63 -9.56 0.02
C ASP A 89 -8.30 -9.47 -1.47
N ILE A 90 -7.01 -9.47 -1.84
CA ILE A 90 -6.59 -9.36 -3.24
C ILE A 90 -6.60 -10.74 -3.89
N SER A 91 -7.34 -10.88 -4.99
CA SER A 91 -7.33 -12.08 -5.82
C SER A 91 -6.21 -11.99 -6.85
N GLU A 92 -5.18 -12.85 -6.75
CA GLU A 92 -4.08 -12.88 -7.71
C GLU A 92 -4.57 -13.12 -9.14
N ALA A 93 -5.54 -14.01 -9.30
CA ALA A 93 -6.09 -14.33 -10.63
C ALA A 93 -6.76 -13.11 -11.28
N GLU A 94 -7.58 -12.38 -10.51
CA GLU A 94 -8.24 -11.16 -10.99
C GLU A 94 -7.23 -10.06 -11.31
N VAL A 95 -6.21 -9.90 -10.47
CA VAL A 95 -5.16 -8.89 -10.70
C VAL A 95 -4.34 -9.21 -11.94
N LYS A 96 -3.97 -10.48 -12.14
CA LYS A 96 -3.24 -10.91 -13.35
C LYS A 96 -4.06 -10.65 -14.61
N ALA A 97 -5.36 -10.93 -14.58
CA ALA A 97 -6.24 -10.64 -15.70
C ALA A 97 -6.36 -9.15 -15.99
N ALA A 98 -6.49 -8.33 -14.92
CA ALA A 98 -6.54 -6.87 -15.04
C ALA A 98 -5.22 -6.30 -15.56
N LEU A 99 -4.08 -6.86 -15.14
CA LEU A 99 -2.77 -6.46 -15.63
C LEU A 99 -2.62 -6.71 -17.13
N LYS A 100 -3.07 -7.86 -17.62
CA LYS A 100 -3.06 -8.16 -19.05
C LYS A 100 -3.92 -7.17 -19.83
N ARG A 101 -5.08 -6.81 -19.33
CA ARG A 101 -5.94 -5.81 -19.96
C ARG A 101 -5.25 -4.43 -20.01
N ALA A 102 -4.57 -4.05 -18.93
CA ALA A 102 -3.84 -2.77 -18.88
C ALA A 102 -2.66 -2.75 -19.85
N GLU A 103 -1.92 -3.87 -19.98
CA GLU A 103 -0.85 -4.01 -20.95
C GLU A 103 -1.36 -3.85 -22.38
N LYS A 104 -2.53 -4.43 -22.67
CA LYS A 104 -3.18 -4.28 -23.96
C LYS A 104 -3.58 -2.83 -24.24
N LEU A 105 -4.13 -2.14 -23.23
CA LEU A 105 -4.44 -0.71 -23.34
C LEU A 105 -3.19 0.11 -23.64
N ARG A 106 -2.05 -0.22 -23.01
CA ARG A 106 -0.78 0.45 -23.28
C ARG A 106 -0.35 0.25 -24.72
N ASP A 107 -0.41 -0.99 -25.22
CA ASP A 107 0.03 -1.33 -26.58
C ASP A 107 -0.89 -0.73 -27.67
N GLU A 108 -2.16 -0.50 -27.34
CA GLU A 108 -3.15 0.09 -28.24
C GLU A 108 -3.33 1.60 -28.05
N ALA A 109 -2.57 2.22 -27.14
CA ALA A 109 -2.68 3.65 -26.84
C ALA A 109 -2.37 4.49 -28.08
N LYS A 110 -3.25 5.46 -28.39
CA LYS A 110 -3.17 6.31 -29.58
C LYS A 110 -2.55 7.68 -29.27
N ASP A 111 -2.53 8.09 -28.01
CA ASP A 111 -1.97 9.37 -27.61
C ASP A 111 -1.30 9.24 -26.24
N GLN A 112 -0.67 10.33 -25.78
CA GLN A 112 0.08 10.33 -24.54
C GLN A 112 -0.82 10.18 -23.31
N VAL A 113 -2.04 10.70 -23.35
CA VAL A 113 -3.00 10.59 -22.23
C VAL A 113 -3.40 9.13 -22.02
N GLU A 114 -3.76 8.43 -23.11
CA GLU A 114 -4.09 7.01 -23.05
C GLU A 114 -2.92 6.17 -22.58
N LEU A 115 -1.71 6.48 -23.05
CA LEU A 115 -0.49 5.78 -22.66
C LEU A 115 -0.20 5.93 -21.16
N GLU A 116 -0.27 7.15 -20.64
CA GLU A 116 -0.04 7.43 -19.22
C GLU A 116 -1.08 6.76 -18.34
N HIS A 117 -2.34 6.79 -18.75
CA HIS A 117 -3.41 6.09 -18.01
C HIS A 117 -3.15 4.58 -17.94
N ALA A 118 -2.76 3.97 -19.06
CA ALA A 118 -2.45 2.54 -19.09
C ALA A 118 -1.26 2.20 -18.18
N LYS A 119 -0.21 3.04 -18.18
CA LYS A 119 0.96 2.86 -17.32
C LYS A 119 0.59 2.95 -15.83
N GLU A 120 -0.27 3.89 -15.45
CA GLU A 120 -0.74 4.01 -14.07
C GLU A 120 -1.50 2.75 -13.62
N LEU A 121 -2.35 2.20 -14.49
CA LEU A 121 -3.06 0.97 -14.22
C LEU A 121 -2.11 -0.22 -14.05
N ILE A 122 -1.09 -0.31 -14.91
CA ILE A 122 -0.08 -1.36 -14.83
C ILE A 122 0.64 -1.29 -13.48
N ASP A 123 1.12 -0.10 -13.11
CA ASP A 123 1.83 0.10 -11.84
C ASP A 123 0.95 -0.28 -10.65
N ARG A 124 -0.31 0.11 -10.66
CA ARG A 124 -1.27 -0.24 -9.61
C ARG A 124 -1.46 -1.75 -9.48
N HIS A 125 -1.65 -2.44 -10.59
CA HIS A 125 -1.86 -3.89 -10.58
C HIS A 125 -0.58 -4.64 -10.19
N GLU A 126 0.59 -4.15 -10.59
CA GLU A 126 1.87 -4.74 -10.17
C GLU A 126 2.07 -4.64 -8.67
N VAL A 127 1.72 -3.50 -8.05
CA VAL A 127 1.77 -3.33 -6.59
C VAL A 127 0.82 -4.30 -5.90
N ARG A 128 -0.42 -4.41 -6.38
CA ARG A 128 -1.42 -5.33 -5.83
C ARG A 128 -0.95 -6.77 -5.91
N LEU A 129 -0.36 -7.15 -7.02
CA LEU A 129 0.17 -8.51 -7.22
C LEU A 129 1.32 -8.80 -6.24
N ARG A 130 2.21 -7.83 -6.04
CA ARG A 130 3.31 -7.95 -5.07
C ARG A 130 2.78 -8.11 -3.65
N VAL A 131 1.78 -7.32 -3.27
CA VAL A 131 1.17 -7.40 -1.94
C VAL A 131 0.47 -8.74 -1.72
N ALA A 132 -0.25 -9.23 -2.72
CA ALA A 132 -0.87 -10.55 -2.67
C ALA A 132 0.17 -11.67 -2.49
N ASP A 133 1.31 -11.56 -3.17
CA ASP A 133 2.43 -12.49 -3.05
C ASP A 133 3.05 -12.45 -1.65
N LEU A 134 3.28 -11.27 -1.09
CA LEU A 134 3.78 -11.10 0.27
C LEU A 134 2.82 -11.73 1.29
N GLN A 135 1.52 -11.51 1.12
CA GLN A 135 0.49 -12.08 1.99
C GLN A 135 0.47 -13.61 1.92
N ARG A 136 0.59 -14.17 0.73
CA ARG A 136 0.63 -15.62 0.52
C ARG A 136 1.86 -16.24 1.17
N ARG A 137 3.03 -15.62 1.02
CA ARG A 137 4.29 -16.09 1.62
C ARG A 137 4.21 -16.06 3.14
N ARG A 138 3.56 -15.05 3.71
CA ARG A 138 3.33 -14.97 5.14
C ARG A 138 2.56 -16.19 5.65
N ARG A 139 1.50 -16.58 4.92
CA ARG A 139 0.64 -17.70 5.30
C ARG A 139 1.34 -19.07 5.23
N SER A 140 2.37 -19.19 4.42
CA SER A 140 3.09 -20.45 4.24
C SER A 140 4.28 -20.64 5.18
N ARG A 141 4.53 -19.69 6.06
CA ARG A 141 5.62 -19.77 7.06
C ARG A 141 5.22 -20.49 8.34
#